data_008e77800ada5a13d6ac4c0534ce882b
#
_entry.id   008e77800ada5a13d6ac4c0534ce882b
#
_cell.length_a   1.000
_cell.length_b   1.000
_cell.length_c   1.000
_cell.angle_alpha   90.00
_cell.angle_beta   90.00
_cell.angle_gamma   90.00
#
_symmetry.space_group_name_H-M   'P 1'
#
loop_
_entity.id
_entity.type
_entity.pdbx_description
1 polymer ?
#
loop_
_entity_poly.entity_id
_entity_poly.type
_entity_poly.pdbx_seq_one_letter_code
_entity_poly.pdbx_strand_id
1 'polypeptide(L)'
;TLASRESVPALTTIHQDAALRARTAIRRLEALRDGPPLRCRHRSAGGAGGTGKHKEAAMSDFMRTLCKIAIPVTLQGMLQASFSIVDQIMIGQLGEAGIAAVGLCSNFTLIFSVMSGAVGTVAGILIAQFLGAEEHTEAWRSLDVSLVCGGVLAALFLLTAGGFPAQVLGLYTADDAILRVGAGYFRIVAFSYLPMAVSTVLSAWLRCKEHAAVPFWASFGAVAANTGLNYLLIFGKLGAPAMGVTGAAIATLVSQLLNLLLILIGFAVCLQKEAERPLTVEIWTRWAGVLCLFSEYNGEPDLLFRLAQVKSAAIGDGH
;
A
#
# COMPACT_ATOMS: atom_id res chain seq x y z
N THR A 1 -21.12 -2.30 50.37
CA THR A 1 -22.23 -2.77 49.54
C THR A 1 -23.06 -1.62 48.97
N LEU A 2 -22.54 -0.85 47.98
CA LEU A 2 -23.30 0.08 47.12
C LEU A 2 -22.34 0.84 46.21
N ALA A 3 -21.63 0.13 45.31
CA ALA A 3 -20.80 0.77 44.30
C ALA A 3 -20.52 -0.15 43.07
N SER A 4 -21.56 -0.80 42.56
CA SER A 4 -21.36 -1.67 41.34
C SER A 4 -22.61 -1.72 40.42
N ARG A 5 -23.27 -0.58 40.23
CA ARG A 5 -24.48 -0.54 39.35
C ARG A 5 -24.54 0.62 38.32
N GLU A 6 -23.48 1.41 38.13
CA GLU A 6 -23.54 2.56 37.20
C GLU A 6 -22.70 2.45 35.90
N SER A 7 -21.97 1.36 35.68
CA SER A 7 -21.10 1.24 34.50
C SER A 7 -21.70 0.47 33.31
N VAL A 8 -22.90 -0.05 33.41
CA VAL A 8 -23.53 -0.86 32.33
C VAL A 8 -24.25 -0.04 31.25
N PRO A 9 -24.81 1.17 31.48
CA PRO A 9 -25.50 1.91 30.40
C PRO A 9 -24.59 2.57 29.36
N ALA A 10 -23.34 2.91 29.70
CA ALA A 10 -22.44 3.58 28.77
C ALA A 10 -21.93 2.65 27.66
N LEU A 11 -21.65 1.40 27.97
CA LEU A 11 -21.16 0.40 26.98
C LEU A 11 -22.24 0.00 25.97
N THR A 12 -23.50 -0.07 26.39
CA THR A 12 -24.63 -0.37 25.50
C THR A 12 -24.91 0.78 24.52
N THR A 13 -24.73 2.03 24.93
CA THR A 13 -24.94 3.20 24.09
C THR A 13 -23.85 3.30 23.02
N ILE A 14 -22.59 3.03 23.36
CA ILE A 14 -21.46 3.02 22.40
C ILE A 14 -21.63 1.91 21.35
N HIS A 15 -22.07 0.71 21.76
CA HIS A 15 -22.37 -0.38 20.85
C HIS A 15 -23.56 -0.09 19.92
N GLN A 16 -24.58 0.59 20.42
CA GLN A 16 -25.75 1.00 19.61
C GLN A 16 -25.35 2.09 18.60
N ASP A 17 -24.55 3.07 18.97
CA ASP A 17 -24.05 4.10 18.05
C ASP A 17 -23.11 3.53 16.98
N ALA A 18 -22.23 2.62 17.31
CA ALA A 18 -21.38 1.93 16.36
C ALA A 18 -22.21 1.09 15.37
N ALA A 19 -23.20 0.35 15.88
CA ALA A 19 -24.12 -0.42 15.04
C ALA A 19 -25.00 0.47 14.14
N LEU A 20 -25.42 1.64 14.64
CA LEU A 20 -26.19 2.62 13.85
C LEU A 20 -25.35 3.24 12.74
N ARG A 21 -24.10 3.59 13.03
CA ARG A 21 -23.14 4.12 12.03
C ARG A 21 -22.80 3.06 10.98
N ALA A 22 -22.58 1.79 11.38
CA ALA A 22 -22.39 0.68 10.47
C ALA A 22 -23.60 0.44 9.57
N ARG A 23 -24.82 0.45 10.12
CA ARG A 23 -26.07 0.34 9.34
C ARG A 23 -26.27 1.51 8.39
N THR A 24 -25.90 2.73 8.80
CA THR A 24 -25.99 3.91 7.95
C THR A 24 -24.98 3.84 6.80
N ALA A 25 -23.76 3.34 7.06
CA ALA A 25 -22.77 3.10 6.02
C ALA A 25 -23.21 2.02 5.03
N ILE A 26 -23.78 0.91 5.52
CA ILE A 26 -24.33 -0.16 4.67
C ILE A 26 -25.49 0.37 3.82
N ARG A 27 -26.44 1.13 4.38
CA ARG A 27 -27.52 1.75 3.62
C ARG A 27 -27.02 2.73 2.55
N ARG A 28 -25.95 3.48 2.83
CA ARG A 28 -25.31 4.34 1.83
C ARG A 28 -24.66 3.54 0.71
N LEU A 29 -24.01 2.42 1.02
CA LEU A 29 -23.45 1.51 0.02
C LEU A 29 -24.55 0.83 -0.81
N GLU A 30 -25.68 0.45 -0.20
CA GLU A 30 -26.85 -0.09 -0.90
C GLU A 30 -27.49 0.98 -1.80
N ALA A 31 -27.63 2.22 -1.33
CA ALA A 31 -28.13 3.34 -2.11
C ALA A 31 -27.21 3.70 -3.29
N LEU A 32 -25.89 3.52 -3.15
CA LEU A 32 -24.91 3.67 -4.25
C LEU A 32 -25.03 2.52 -5.25
N ARG A 33 -25.36 1.30 -4.79
CA ARG A 33 -25.59 0.12 -5.65
C ARG A 33 -26.89 0.24 -6.44
N ASP A 34 -27.96 0.70 -5.80
CA ASP A 34 -29.32 0.75 -6.35
C ASP A 34 -29.70 2.14 -6.90
N GLY A 35 -28.76 3.10 -6.80
CA GLY A 35 -28.90 4.45 -7.38
C GLY A 35 -28.97 4.40 -8.91
N PRO A 36 -29.66 5.35 -9.55
CA PRO A 36 -29.72 5.40 -11.01
C PRO A 36 -28.30 5.43 -11.57
N PRO A 37 -28.03 4.73 -12.70
CA PRO A 37 -26.71 4.72 -13.31
C PRO A 37 -26.23 6.16 -13.47
N LEU A 38 -25.00 6.45 -13.04
CA LEU A 38 -24.37 7.77 -13.09
C LEU A 38 -24.64 8.40 -14.45
N ARG A 39 -25.67 9.25 -14.51
CA ARG A 39 -25.95 10.07 -15.69
C ARG A 39 -24.77 11.04 -15.73
N CYS A 40 -23.82 10.76 -16.61
CA CYS A 40 -22.89 11.78 -17.08
C CYS A 40 -23.75 13.00 -17.40
N ARG A 41 -23.60 14.07 -16.65
CA ARG A 41 -24.29 15.33 -16.82
C ARG A 41 -23.83 15.94 -18.13
N HIS A 42 -24.32 15.40 -19.24
CA HIS A 42 -24.19 16.02 -20.54
C HIS A 42 -24.93 17.36 -20.43
N ARG A 43 -24.16 18.42 -20.37
CA ARG A 43 -24.62 19.79 -20.57
C ARG A 43 -25.16 19.82 -21.98
N SER A 44 -26.46 19.65 -22.13
CA SER A 44 -27.15 19.79 -23.39
C SER A 44 -27.15 21.27 -23.78
N ALA A 45 -26.09 21.66 -24.50
CA ALA A 45 -26.19 22.82 -25.38
C ALA A 45 -26.83 22.33 -26.65
N GLY A 46 -28.06 22.84 -26.93
CA GLY A 46 -28.81 22.52 -28.13
C GLY A 46 -28.06 22.90 -29.41
N GLY A 47 -28.08 21.97 -30.35
CA GLY A 47 -27.46 22.13 -31.68
C GLY A 47 -27.53 20.80 -32.42
N ALA A 48 -28.61 20.54 -33.14
CA ALA A 48 -28.70 19.43 -34.07
C ALA A 48 -27.70 19.62 -35.21
N GLY A 49 -26.67 18.77 -35.28
CA GLY A 49 -25.75 18.77 -36.42
C GLY A 49 -24.32 18.26 -36.18
N GLY A 50 -23.93 17.82 -34.95
CA GLY A 50 -22.53 17.49 -34.64
C GLY A 50 -22.25 16.17 -33.89
N THR A 51 -23.22 15.24 -33.89
CA THR A 51 -23.15 14.06 -32.99
C THR A 51 -22.06 13.05 -33.31
N GLY A 52 -21.52 13.00 -34.54
CA GLY A 52 -20.44 12.10 -34.93
C GLY A 52 -19.09 12.56 -34.39
N LYS A 53 -18.71 13.81 -34.65
CA LYS A 53 -17.41 14.36 -34.27
C LYS A 53 -17.22 14.46 -32.74
N HIS A 54 -18.27 14.75 -31.97
CA HIS A 54 -18.19 14.79 -30.51
C HIS A 54 -18.05 13.40 -29.91
N LYS A 55 -18.64 12.36 -30.48
CA LYS A 55 -18.44 10.97 -30.04
C LYS A 55 -17.04 10.45 -30.38
N GLU A 56 -16.52 10.80 -31.55
CA GLU A 56 -15.15 10.44 -31.94
C GLU A 56 -14.10 11.14 -31.06
N ALA A 57 -14.28 12.42 -30.76
CA ALA A 57 -13.40 13.15 -29.85
C ALA A 57 -13.43 12.58 -28.43
N ALA A 58 -14.62 12.31 -27.89
CA ALA A 58 -14.78 11.70 -26.56
C ALA A 58 -14.19 10.28 -26.50
N MET A 59 -14.31 9.49 -27.59
CA MET A 59 -13.71 8.16 -27.69
C MET A 59 -12.19 8.26 -27.76
N SER A 60 -11.64 9.21 -28.50
CA SER A 60 -10.19 9.43 -28.59
C SER A 60 -9.59 9.87 -27.25
N ASP A 61 -10.26 10.75 -26.51
CA ASP A 61 -9.82 11.19 -25.17
C ASP A 61 -9.90 10.05 -24.16
N PHE A 62 -10.96 9.23 -24.21
CA PHE A 62 -11.06 8.03 -23.38
C PHE A 62 -9.92 7.04 -23.68
N MET A 63 -9.67 6.73 -24.94
CA MET A 63 -8.59 5.82 -25.35
C MET A 63 -7.21 6.36 -24.95
N ARG A 64 -6.99 7.68 -25.06
CA ARG A 64 -5.76 8.33 -24.62
C ARG A 64 -5.54 8.21 -23.12
N THR A 65 -6.58 8.45 -22.31
CA THR A 65 -6.50 8.30 -20.86
C THR A 65 -6.30 6.83 -20.46
N LEU A 66 -7.02 5.91 -21.11
CA LEU A 66 -6.86 4.47 -20.89
C LEU A 66 -5.42 4.02 -21.19
N CYS A 67 -4.86 4.40 -22.34
CA CYS A 67 -3.49 4.06 -22.70
C CYS A 67 -2.46 4.70 -21.75
N LYS A 68 -2.69 5.92 -21.27
CA LYS A 68 -1.83 6.62 -20.30
C LYS A 68 -1.67 5.86 -18.99
N ILE A 69 -2.70 5.12 -18.58
CA ILE A 69 -2.70 4.30 -17.34
C ILE A 69 -2.28 2.86 -17.65
N ALA A 70 -2.88 2.25 -18.68
CA ALA A 70 -2.70 0.83 -18.97
C ALA A 70 -1.26 0.49 -19.39
N ILE A 71 -0.64 1.33 -20.24
CA ILE A 71 0.72 1.07 -20.74
C ILE A 71 1.74 1.03 -19.60
N PRO A 72 1.86 2.02 -18.70
CA PRO A 72 2.80 1.94 -17.58
C PRO A 72 2.54 0.75 -16.64
N VAL A 73 1.28 0.42 -16.37
CA VAL A 73 0.93 -0.70 -15.49
C VAL A 73 1.31 -2.05 -16.12
N THR A 74 1.04 -2.23 -17.41
CA THR A 74 1.41 -3.45 -18.14
C THR A 74 2.92 -3.59 -18.24
N LEU A 75 3.63 -2.51 -18.60
CA LEU A 75 5.10 -2.49 -18.65
C LEU A 75 5.71 -2.78 -17.28
N GLN A 76 5.13 -2.25 -16.19
CA GLN A 76 5.54 -2.55 -14.81
C GLN A 76 5.45 -4.06 -14.52
N GLY A 77 4.34 -4.70 -14.87
CA GLY A 77 4.16 -6.14 -14.68
C GLY A 77 5.15 -6.98 -15.49
N MET A 78 5.34 -6.64 -16.78
CA MET A 78 6.32 -7.32 -17.64
C MET A 78 7.75 -7.18 -17.11
N LEU A 79 8.09 -5.99 -16.66
CA LEU A 79 9.39 -5.67 -16.10
C LEU A 79 9.66 -6.50 -14.85
N GLN A 80 8.71 -6.53 -13.90
CA GLN A 80 8.82 -7.34 -12.69
C GLN A 80 8.98 -8.83 -13.01
N ALA A 81 8.23 -9.37 -13.96
CA ALA A 81 8.35 -10.75 -14.37
C ALA A 81 9.73 -11.07 -14.98
N SER A 82 10.23 -10.20 -15.87
CA SER A 82 11.55 -10.37 -16.50
C SER A 82 12.69 -10.36 -15.47
N PHE A 83 12.65 -9.45 -14.53
CA PHE A 83 13.69 -9.36 -13.49
C PHE A 83 13.59 -10.51 -12.46
N SER A 84 12.39 -11.02 -12.18
CA SER A 84 12.23 -12.23 -11.36
C SER A 84 12.97 -13.42 -11.94
N ILE A 85 13.00 -13.55 -13.27
CA ILE A 85 13.77 -14.60 -13.95
C ILE A 85 15.27 -14.39 -13.74
N VAL A 86 15.76 -13.16 -13.89
CA VAL A 86 17.19 -12.83 -13.66
C VAL A 86 17.58 -13.13 -12.22
N ASP A 87 16.75 -12.76 -11.25
CA ASP A 87 16.96 -13.02 -9.83
C ASP A 87 17.05 -14.53 -9.55
N GLN A 88 16.15 -15.33 -10.11
CA GLN A 88 16.17 -16.79 -10.00
C GLN A 88 17.43 -17.43 -10.60
N ILE A 89 17.92 -16.92 -11.74
CA ILE A 89 19.17 -17.37 -12.36
C ILE A 89 20.37 -17.07 -11.44
N MET A 90 20.40 -15.89 -10.81
CA MET A 90 21.48 -15.51 -9.88
C MET A 90 21.47 -16.40 -8.62
N ILE A 91 20.28 -16.64 -8.05
CA ILE A 91 20.10 -17.52 -6.89
C ILE A 91 20.45 -18.97 -7.27
N GLY A 92 20.17 -19.38 -8.51
CA GLY A 92 20.50 -20.68 -9.05
C GLY A 92 21.98 -21.07 -8.92
N GLN A 93 22.88 -20.10 -8.79
CA GLN A 93 24.31 -20.34 -8.62
C GLN A 93 24.73 -20.60 -7.14
N LEU A 94 23.79 -20.48 -6.20
CA LEU A 94 24.04 -20.66 -4.76
C LEU A 94 23.95 -22.11 -4.26
N GLY A 95 23.75 -23.07 -5.17
CA GLY A 95 23.60 -24.49 -4.87
C GLY A 95 22.17 -24.90 -4.50
N GLU A 96 21.95 -26.22 -4.45
CA GLU A 96 20.60 -26.81 -4.33
C GLU A 96 19.84 -26.37 -3.07
N ALA A 97 20.51 -26.36 -1.91
CA ALA A 97 19.89 -25.95 -0.66
C ALA A 97 19.51 -24.46 -0.66
N GLY A 98 20.33 -23.59 -1.31
CA GLY A 98 20.04 -22.17 -1.47
C GLY A 98 18.82 -21.93 -2.35
N ILE A 99 18.75 -22.62 -3.50
CA ILE A 99 17.61 -22.52 -4.44
C ILE A 99 16.31 -22.97 -3.76
N ALA A 100 16.36 -24.15 -3.08
CA ALA A 100 15.19 -24.70 -2.41
C ALA A 100 14.70 -23.77 -1.29
N ALA A 101 15.62 -23.26 -0.45
CA ALA A 101 15.29 -22.34 0.64
C ALA A 101 14.63 -21.04 0.14
N VAL A 102 15.22 -20.40 -0.87
CA VAL A 102 14.66 -19.16 -1.44
C VAL A 102 13.34 -19.44 -2.16
N GLY A 103 13.22 -20.54 -2.86
CA GLY A 103 11.97 -20.97 -3.53
C GLY A 103 10.81 -21.12 -2.53
N LEU A 104 11.03 -21.77 -1.39
CA LEU A 104 10.02 -21.91 -0.34
C LEU A 104 9.62 -20.57 0.28
N CYS A 105 10.61 -19.71 0.59
CA CYS A 105 10.34 -18.36 1.09
C CYS A 105 9.58 -17.52 0.06
N SER A 106 9.87 -17.67 -1.22
CA SER A 106 9.20 -16.97 -2.32
C SER A 106 7.73 -17.37 -2.43
N ASN A 107 7.38 -18.64 -2.22
CA ASN A 107 5.98 -19.08 -2.20
C ASN A 107 5.19 -18.39 -1.08
N PHE A 108 5.76 -18.27 0.11
CA PHE A 108 5.12 -17.54 1.22
C PHE A 108 4.98 -16.05 0.90
N THR A 109 6.01 -15.44 0.32
CA THR A 109 5.98 -14.05 -0.13
C THR A 109 4.94 -13.83 -1.23
N LEU A 110 4.72 -14.81 -2.11
CA LEU A 110 3.69 -14.77 -3.13
C LEU A 110 2.28 -14.68 -2.51
N ILE A 111 2.00 -15.48 -1.46
CA ILE A 111 0.73 -15.40 -0.73
C ILE A 111 0.52 -13.99 -0.19
N PHE A 112 1.54 -13.42 0.47
CA PHE A 112 1.49 -12.04 0.94
C PHE A 112 1.23 -11.05 -0.20
N SER A 113 1.92 -11.20 -1.31
CA SER A 113 1.79 -10.33 -2.49
C SER A 113 0.38 -10.33 -3.06
N VAL A 114 -0.25 -11.50 -3.17
CA VAL A 114 -1.63 -11.66 -3.65
C VAL A 114 -2.61 -10.98 -2.69
N MET A 115 -2.47 -11.21 -1.38
CA MET A 115 -3.34 -10.59 -0.38
C MET A 115 -3.16 -9.07 -0.33
N SER A 116 -1.93 -8.57 -0.35
CA SER A 116 -1.61 -7.14 -0.41
C SER A 116 -2.12 -6.50 -1.71
N GLY A 117 -2.02 -7.22 -2.83
CA GLY A 117 -2.58 -6.81 -4.12
C GLY A 117 -4.10 -6.69 -4.09
N ALA A 118 -4.80 -7.60 -3.41
CA ALA A 118 -6.25 -7.51 -3.21
C ALA A 118 -6.63 -6.26 -2.41
N VAL A 119 -5.92 -5.97 -1.31
CA VAL A 119 -6.11 -4.72 -0.54
C VAL A 119 -5.90 -3.49 -1.44
N GLY A 120 -4.82 -3.47 -2.22
CA GLY A 120 -4.52 -2.38 -3.17
C GLY A 120 -5.59 -2.22 -4.26
N THR A 121 -6.18 -3.31 -4.74
CA THR A 121 -7.25 -3.29 -5.74
C THR A 121 -8.53 -2.70 -5.16
N VAL A 122 -8.95 -3.16 -3.97
CA VAL A 122 -10.13 -2.62 -3.27
C VAL A 122 -9.93 -1.13 -2.96
N ALA A 123 -8.74 -0.76 -2.45
CA ALA A 123 -8.37 0.63 -2.23
C ALA A 123 -8.54 1.47 -3.50
N GLY A 124 -7.99 1.00 -4.62
CA GLY A 124 -8.08 1.69 -5.92
C GLY A 124 -9.52 1.88 -6.38
N ILE A 125 -10.40 0.87 -6.24
CA ILE A 125 -11.80 0.96 -6.62
C ILE A 125 -12.53 2.01 -5.78
N LEU A 126 -12.39 1.97 -4.44
CA LEU A 126 -13.06 2.91 -3.53
C LEU A 126 -12.56 4.34 -3.76
N ILE A 127 -11.24 4.53 -3.85
CA ILE A 127 -10.63 5.84 -4.09
C ILE A 127 -11.12 6.42 -5.42
N ALA A 128 -11.15 5.62 -6.50
CA ALA A 128 -11.62 6.08 -7.81
C ALA A 128 -13.10 6.46 -7.79
N GLN A 129 -13.94 5.72 -7.07
CA GLN A 129 -15.36 6.03 -6.93
C GLN A 129 -15.60 7.36 -6.20
N PHE A 130 -14.91 7.59 -5.06
CA PHE A 130 -15.03 8.83 -4.31
C PHE A 130 -14.44 10.04 -5.05
N LEU A 131 -13.34 9.86 -5.76
CA LEU A 131 -12.75 10.92 -6.61
C LEU A 131 -13.70 11.27 -7.78
N GLY A 132 -14.36 10.27 -8.38
CA GLY A 132 -15.35 10.48 -9.43
C GLY A 132 -16.63 11.15 -8.93
N ALA A 133 -16.98 11.01 -7.65
CA ALA A 133 -18.08 11.68 -6.98
C ALA A 133 -17.71 13.08 -6.43
N GLU A 134 -16.46 13.54 -6.64
CA GLU A 134 -15.89 14.77 -6.07
C GLU A 134 -15.85 14.79 -4.53
N GLU A 135 -15.95 13.61 -3.89
CA GLU A 135 -15.90 13.44 -2.43
C GLU A 135 -14.45 13.21 -1.96
N HIS A 136 -13.62 14.25 -2.02
CA HIS A 136 -12.19 14.14 -1.69
C HIS A 136 -11.92 13.65 -0.27
N THR A 137 -12.74 14.04 0.71
CA THR A 137 -12.57 13.61 2.12
C THR A 137 -12.73 12.10 2.26
N GLU A 138 -13.73 11.51 1.60
CA GLU A 138 -13.98 10.06 1.68
C GLU A 138 -12.92 9.27 0.88
N ALA A 139 -12.40 9.84 -0.20
CA ALA A 139 -11.27 9.26 -0.93
C ALA A 139 -10.03 9.14 -0.03
N TRP A 140 -9.74 10.15 0.77
CA TRP A 140 -8.64 10.12 1.72
C TRP A 140 -8.87 9.13 2.88
N ARG A 141 -10.08 9.09 3.43
CA ARG A 141 -10.44 8.07 4.44
C ARG A 141 -10.27 6.66 3.91
N SER A 142 -10.63 6.42 2.66
CA SER A 142 -10.40 5.13 2.00
C SER A 142 -8.92 4.78 1.89
N LEU A 143 -8.05 5.77 1.62
CA LEU A 143 -6.61 5.57 1.64
C LEU A 143 -6.12 5.19 3.04
N ASP A 144 -6.53 5.94 4.07
CA ASP A 144 -6.11 5.71 5.46
C ASP A 144 -6.53 4.32 5.94
N VAL A 145 -7.79 3.93 5.71
CA VAL A 145 -8.28 2.58 6.06
C VAL A 145 -7.50 1.50 5.32
N SER A 146 -7.22 1.70 4.04
CA SER A 146 -6.47 0.73 3.24
C SER A 146 -5.01 0.60 3.70
N LEU A 147 -4.39 1.70 4.14
CA LEU A 147 -3.05 1.68 4.74
C LEU A 147 -3.04 0.92 6.07
N VAL A 148 -4.05 1.12 6.90
CA VAL A 148 -4.19 0.36 8.16
C VAL A 148 -4.40 -1.13 7.88
N CYS A 149 -5.31 -1.50 6.99
CA CYS A 149 -5.54 -2.90 6.60
C CYS A 149 -4.28 -3.55 6.03
N GLY A 150 -3.58 -2.87 5.11
CA GLY A 150 -2.32 -3.34 4.53
C GLY A 150 -1.21 -3.44 5.58
N GLY A 151 -1.14 -2.48 6.51
CA GLY A 151 -0.19 -2.48 7.63
C GLY A 151 -0.42 -3.64 8.60
N VAL A 152 -1.67 -3.90 8.98
CA VAL A 152 -2.04 -5.05 9.83
C VAL A 152 -1.69 -6.36 9.13
N LEU A 153 -2.01 -6.50 7.85
CA LEU A 153 -1.64 -7.68 7.06
C LEU A 153 -0.11 -7.86 7.04
N ALA A 154 0.65 -6.79 6.75
CA ALA A 154 2.11 -6.84 6.74
C ALA A 154 2.69 -7.17 8.11
N ALA A 155 2.12 -6.64 9.19
CA ALA A 155 2.54 -6.94 10.56
C ALA A 155 2.31 -8.42 10.91
N LEU A 156 1.19 -9.02 10.52
CA LEU A 156 0.91 -10.44 10.71
C LEU A 156 1.94 -11.30 9.98
N PHE A 157 2.25 -10.98 8.72
CA PHE A 157 3.24 -11.71 7.93
C PHE A 157 4.67 -11.48 8.46
N LEU A 158 5.00 -10.28 8.91
CA LEU A 158 6.28 -9.97 9.56
C LEU A 158 6.45 -10.78 10.84
N LEU A 159 5.42 -10.85 11.69
CA LEU A 159 5.46 -11.61 12.94
C LEU A 159 5.60 -13.10 12.70
N THR A 160 4.91 -13.66 11.72
CA THR A 160 4.99 -15.09 11.39
C THR A 160 6.33 -15.45 10.74
N ALA A 161 6.75 -14.73 9.70
CA ALA A 161 7.98 -15.00 8.96
C ALA A 161 9.24 -14.57 9.73
N GLY A 162 9.20 -13.46 10.44
CA GLY A 162 10.32 -12.93 11.23
C GLY A 162 10.46 -13.57 12.59
N GLY A 163 9.34 -13.85 13.27
CA GLY A 163 9.31 -14.45 14.60
C GLY A 163 9.49 -15.97 14.61
N PHE A 164 8.86 -16.65 13.66
CA PHE A 164 8.81 -18.12 13.60
C PHE A 164 9.26 -18.68 12.24
N PRO A 165 10.40 -18.24 11.68
CA PRO A 165 10.80 -18.60 10.32
C PRO A 165 11.00 -20.12 10.13
N ALA A 166 11.63 -20.79 11.10
CA ALA A 166 11.87 -22.22 11.02
C ALA A 166 10.60 -23.05 11.09
N GLN A 167 9.62 -22.63 11.89
CA GLN A 167 8.33 -23.30 12.00
C GLN A 167 7.50 -23.16 10.72
N VAL A 168 7.49 -21.95 10.13
CA VAL A 168 6.81 -21.69 8.86
C VAL A 168 7.44 -22.53 7.73
N LEU A 169 8.76 -22.55 7.62
CA LEU A 169 9.45 -23.36 6.62
C LEU A 169 9.31 -24.87 6.88
N GLY A 170 9.25 -25.28 8.15
CA GLY A 170 9.04 -26.68 8.55
C GLY A 170 7.69 -27.26 8.10
N LEU A 171 6.71 -26.40 7.73
CA LEU A 171 5.47 -26.87 7.08
C LEU A 171 5.70 -27.33 5.63
N TYR A 172 6.77 -26.88 5.00
CA TYR A 172 7.07 -27.17 3.60
C TYR A 172 8.17 -28.25 3.43
N THR A 173 9.12 -28.32 4.37
CA THR A 173 10.26 -29.25 4.29
C THR A 173 10.75 -29.69 5.66
N ALA A 174 11.28 -30.94 5.72
CA ALA A 174 11.92 -31.48 6.91
C ALA A 174 13.47 -31.47 6.81
N ASP A 175 14.04 -30.91 5.73
CA ASP A 175 15.50 -30.85 5.53
C ASP A 175 16.12 -29.75 6.37
N ASP A 176 16.97 -30.15 7.34
CA ASP A 176 17.64 -29.24 8.26
C ASP A 176 18.60 -28.26 7.58
N ALA A 177 19.18 -28.62 6.43
CA ALA A 177 20.08 -27.73 5.69
C ALA A 177 19.29 -26.59 5.05
N ILE A 178 18.13 -26.92 4.43
CA ILE A 178 17.22 -25.95 3.83
C ILE A 178 16.62 -25.05 4.92
N LEU A 179 16.20 -25.63 6.06
CA LEU A 179 15.64 -24.87 7.18
C LEU A 179 16.61 -23.84 7.74
N ARG A 180 17.86 -24.18 7.95
CA ARG A 180 18.88 -23.24 8.47
C ARG A 180 19.16 -22.08 7.54
N VAL A 181 19.36 -22.36 6.25
CA VAL A 181 19.62 -21.33 5.24
C VAL A 181 18.38 -20.47 5.03
N GLY A 182 17.22 -21.10 4.90
CA GLY A 182 15.93 -20.44 4.66
C GLY A 182 15.48 -19.56 5.83
N ALA A 183 15.66 -19.99 7.09
CA ALA A 183 15.27 -19.20 8.26
C ALA A 183 16.05 -17.87 8.35
N GLY A 184 17.35 -17.88 8.00
CA GLY A 184 18.16 -16.66 7.95
C GLY A 184 17.67 -15.69 6.87
N TYR A 185 17.43 -16.19 5.66
CA TYR A 185 16.89 -15.43 4.53
C TYR A 185 15.50 -14.86 4.87
N PHE A 186 14.60 -15.72 5.36
CA PHE A 186 13.21 -15.38 5.60
C PHE A 186 13.03 -14.29 6.66
N ARG A 187 13.85 -14.33 7.73
CA ARG A 187 13.85 -13.32 8.78
C ARG A 187 14.16 -11.92 8.23
N ILE A 188 15.12 -11.82 7.29
CA ILE A 188 15.49 -10.53 6.68
C ILE A 188 14.40 -10.06 5.72
N VAL A 189 13.93 -10.94 4.84
CA VAL A 189 12.88 -10.62 3.85
C VAL A 189 11.55 -10.24 4.52
N ALA A 190 11.24 -10.79 5.69
CA ALA A 190 10.03 -10.45 6.43
C ALA A 190 9.88 -8.93 6.68
N PHE A 191 10.98 -8.22 6.92
CA PHE A 191 10.95 -6.76 7.09
C PHE A 191 10.55 -6.01 5.80
N SER A 192 10.64 -6.63 4.63
CA SER A 192 10.20 -6.02 3.37
C SER A 192 8.68 -6.00 3.18
N TYR A 193 7.93 -6.77 3.96
CA TYR A 193 6.47 -6.81 3.82
C TYR A 193 5.80 -5.48 4.14
N LEU A 194 6.30 -4.76 5.15
CA LEU A 194 5.75 -3.46 5.53
C LEU A 194 5.92 -2.40 4.42
N PRO A 195 7.14 -2.13 3.91
CA PRO A 195 7.30 -1.22 2.78
C PRO A 195 6.54 -1.67 1.53
N MET A 196 6.41 -2.98 1.28
CA MET A 196 5.67 -3.52 0.15
C MET A 196 4.16 -3.23 0.25
N ALA A 197 3.53 -3.42 1.42
CA ALA A 197 2.12 -3.12 1.64
C ALA A 197 1.82 -1.63 1.44
N VAL A 198 2.62 -0.75 2.05
CA VAL A 198 2.45 0.70 1.93
C VAL A 198 2.63 1.16 0.48
N SER A 199 3.66 0.66 -0.21
CA SER A 199 3.91 0.95 -1.63
C SER A 199 2.74 0.54 -2.53
N THR A 200 2.11 -0.61 -2.25
CA THR A 200 0.96 -1.11 -3.03
C THR A 200 -0.24 -0.18 -2.92
N VAL A 201 -0.60 0.26 -1.72
CA VAL A 201 -1.74 1.14 -1.48
C VAL A 201 -1.48 2.54 -2.05
N LEU A 202 -0.28 3.12 -1.83
CA LEU A 202 0.08 4.43 -2.38
C LEU A 202 0.14 4.40 -3.93
N SER A 203 0.59 3.29 -4.52
CA SER A 203 0.57 3.10 -5.97
C SER A 203 -0.85 3.06 -6.53
N ALA A 204 -1.82 2.49 -5.78
CA ALA A 204 -3.22 2.52 -6.15
C ALA A 204 -3.77 3.94 -6.17
N TRP A 205 -3.48 4.75 -5.15
CA TRP A 205 -3.84 6.17 -5.11
C TRP A 205 -3.28 6.94 -6.31
N LEU A 206 -1.96 6.82 -6.57
CA LEU A 206 -1.31 7.51 -7.69
C LEU A 206 -1.90 7.12 -9.04
N ARG A 207 -2.31 5.86 -9.22
CA ARG A 207 -3.02 5.41 -10.42
C ARG A 207 -4.40 6.05 -10.56
N CYS A 208 -5.16 6.18 -9.47
CA CYS A 208 -6.46 6.84 -9.46
C CYS A 208 -6.37 8.34 -9.81
N LYS A 209 -5.22 8.96 -9.50
CA LYS A 209 -4.90 10.36 -9.86
C LYS A 209 -4.22 10.51 -11.24
N GLU A 210 -4.29 9.50 -12.09
CA GLU A 210 -3.65 9.45 -13.42
C GLU A 210 -2.12 9.59 -13.43
N HIS A 211 -1.46 9.40 -12.28
CA HIS A 211 -0.01 9.45 -12.14
C HIS A 211 0.63 8.05 -12.16
N ALA A 212 0.14 7.15 -13.03
CA ALA A 212 0.62 5.77 -13.14
C ALA A 212 2.11 5.65 -13.53
N ALA A 213 2.69 6.68 -14.10
CA ALA A 213 4.13 6.71 -14.42
C ALA A 213 5.01 6.70 -13.17
N VAL A 214 4.57 7.26 -12.04
CA VAL A 214 5.35 7.32 -10.80
C VAL A 214 5.61 5.92 -10.22
N PRO A 215 4.60 5.07 -9.97
CA PRO A 215 4.82 3.69 -9.54
C PRO A 215 5.65 2.87 -10.54
N PHE A 216 5.51 3.12 -11.85
CA PHE A 216 6.32 2.47 -12.88
C PHE A 216 7.81 2.77 -12.71
N TRP A 217 8.20 4.05 -12.65
CA TRP A 217 9.61 4.44 -12.51
C TRP A 217 10.18 4.05 -11.14
N ALA A 218 9.37 4.10 -10.07
CA ALA A 218 9.77 3.62 -8.75
C ALA A 218 10.08 2.12 -8.77
N SER A 219 9.21 1.30 -9.36
CA SER A 219 9.44 -0.14 -9.52
C SER A 219 10.64 -0.44 -10.41
N PHE A 220 10.82 0.31 -11.51
CA PHE A 220 11.99 0.16 -12.39
C PHE A 220 13.29 0.40 -11.61
N GLY A 221 13.38 1.51 -10.87
CA GLY A 221 14.56 1.84 -10.06
C GLY A 221 14.82 0.80 -8.97
N ALA A 222 13.77 0.34 -8.29
CA ALA A 222 13.89 -0.68 -7.25
C ALA A 222 14.39 -2.03 -7.80
N VAL A 223 13.86 -2.44 -8.96
CA VAL A 223 14.26 -3.70 -9.60
C VAL A 223 15.69 -3.63 -10.14
N ALA A 224 16.07 -2.53 -10.76
CA ALA A 224 17.45 -2.31 -11.20
C ALA A 224 18.43 -2.33 -10.02
N ALA A 225 18.06 -1.68 -8.91
CA ALA A 225 18.84 -1.71 -7.67
C ALA A 225 18.92 -3.12 -7.08
N ASN A 226 17.81 -3.87 -7.06
CA ASN A 226 17.77 -5.26 -6.59
C ASN A 226 18.76 -6.13 -7.36
N THR A 227 18.69 -6.10 -8.71
CA THR A 227 19.60 -6.89 -9.56
C THR A 227 21.05 -6.49 -9.35
N GLY A 228 21.34 -5.19 -9.27
CA GLY A 228 22.70 -4.70 -8.99
C GLY A 228 23.21 -5.11 -7.63
N LEU A 229 22.38 -5.00 -6.59
CA LEU A 229 22.73 -5.42 -5.23
C LEU A 229 22.88 -6.94 -5.12
N ASN A 230 22.04 -7.72 -5.80
CA ASN A 230 22.17 -9.16 -5.88
C ASN A 230 23.53 -9.54 -6.47
N TYR A 231 23.89 -8.94 -7.61
CA TYR A 231 25.19 -9.18 -8.23
C TYR A 231 26.35 -8.85 -7.28
N LEU A 232 26.26 -7.75 -6.55
CA LEU A 232 27.27 -7.28 -5.60
C LEU A 232 27.38 -8.19 -4.37
N LEU A 233 26.27 -8.48 -3.71
CA LEU A 233 26.23 -9.14 -2.41
C LEU A 233 26.26 -10.67 -2.51
N ILE A 234 25.66 -11.24 -3.57
CA ILE A 234 25.73 -12.71 -3.78
C ILE A 234 27.14 -13.12 -4.14
N PHE A 235 27.78 -12.42 -5.11
CA PHE A 235 29.07 -12.82 -5.67
C PHE A 235 30.28 -12.13 -5.02
N GLY A 236 30.06 -11.17 -4.11
CA GLY A 236 31.16 -10.47 -3.44
C GLY A 236 32.01 -9.63 -4.39
N LYS A 237 31.41 -8.95 -5.36
CA LYS A 237 32.12 -8.10 -6.32
C LYS A 237 32.34 -6.69 -5.74
N LEU A 238 33.28 -5.94 -6.35
CA LEU A 238 33.62 -4.55 -5.95
C LEU A 238 34.05 -4.38 -4.48
N GLY A 239 34.61 -5.43 -3.85
CA GLY A 239 35.06 -5.38 -2.46
C GLY A 239 33.98 -5.68 -1.40
N ALA A 240 32.75 -5.99 -1.81
CA ALA A 240 31.74 -6.48 -0.90
C ALA A 240 32.02 -7.94 -0.50
N PRO A 241 31.70 -8.35 0.74
CA PRO A 241 31.80 -9.76 1.13
C PRO A 241 30.77 -10.60 0.36
N ALA A 242 31.16 -11.81 -0.09
CA ALA A 242 30.24 -12.76 -0.70
C ALA A 242 29.29 -13.32 0.38
N MET A 243 28.07 -12.81 0.43
CA MET A 243 27.08 -13.17 1.46
C MET A 243 26.11 -14.27 1.00
N GLY A 244 26.19 -14.67 -0.28
CA GLY A 244 25.33 -15.72 -0.84
C GLY A 244 23.83 -15.43 -0.66
N VAL A 245 23.09 -16.39 -0.09
CA VAL A 245 21.62 -16.28 0.13
C VAL A 245 21.24 -15.11 1.03
N THR A 246 22.03 -14.81 2.05
CA THR A 246 21.80 -13.65 2.93
C THR A 246 21.94 -12.33 2.17
N GLY A 247 22.89 -12.27 1.22
CA GLY A 247 23.06 -11.12 0.33
C GLY A 247 21.81 -10.84 -0.52
N ALA A 248 21.18 -11.90 -1.05
CA ALA A 248 19.93 -11.79 -1.78
C ALA A 248 18.77 -11.24 -0.92
N ALA A 249 18.69 -11.68 0.36
CA ALA A 249 17.68 -11.17 1.29
C ALA A 249 17.86 -9.66 1.57
N ILE A 250 19.09 -9.22 1.79
CA ILE A 250 19.42 -7.80 2.02
C ILE A 250 19.11 -6.97 0.76
N ALA A 251 19.49 -7.47 -0.42
CA ALA A 251 19.19 -6.80 -1.69
C ALA A 251 17.68 -6.60 -1.89
N THR A 252 16.88 -7.61 -1.55
CA THR A 252 15.42 -7.54 -1.62
C THR A 252 14.89 -6.50 -0.63
N LEU A 253 15.32 -6.49 0.61
CA LEU A 253 14.90 -5.51 1.61
C LEU A 253 15.24 -4.08 1.18
N VAL A 254 16.49 -3.85 0.77
CA VAL A 254 16.95 -2.50 0.35
C VAL A 254 16.19 -2.01 -0.87
N SER A 255 15.94 -2.88 -1.86
CA SER A 255 15.18 -2.51 -3.05
C SER A 255 13.71 -2.18 -2.75
N GLN A 256 13.07 -2.89 -1.80
CA GLN A 256 11.70 -2.57 -1.38
C GLN A 256 11.64 -1.25 -0.60
N LEU A 257 12.63 -0.95 0.23
CA LEU A 257 12.76 0.35 0.89
C LEU A 257 12.97 1.48 -0.13
N LEU A 258 13.80 1.25 -1.16
CA LEU A 258 14.00 2.20 -2.24
C LEU A 258 12.72 2.42 -3.04
N ASN A 259 11.99 1.36 -3.35
CA ASN A 259 10.68 1.45 -4.02
C ASN A 259 9.71 2.32 -3.21
N LEU A 260 9.58 2.06 -1.92
CA LEU A 260 8.74 2.87 -1.04
C LEU A 260 9.18 4.33 -1.02
N LEU A 261 10.48 4.59 -0.89
CA LEU A 261 11.03 5.96 -0.89
C LEU A 261 10.68 6.72 -2.18
N LEU A 262 10.88 6.08 -3.33
CA LEU A 262 10.57 6.69 -4.63
C LEU A 262 9.06 6.95 -4.80
N ILE A 263 8.21 6.03 -4.32
CA ILE A 263 6.75 6.21 -4.32
C ILE A 263 6.35 7.35 -3.38
N LEU A 264 6.94 7.44 -2.19
CA LEU A 264 6.67 8.54 -1.25
C LEU A 264 7.09 9.89 -1.81
N ILE A 265 8.25 9.98 -2.47
CA ILE A 265 8.68 11.21 -3.15
C ILE A 265 7.68 11.58 -4.25
N GLY A 266 7.30 10.63 -5.09
CA GLY A 266 6.31 10.88 -6.15
C GLY A 266 4.94 11.28 -5.61
N PHE A 267 4.50 10.64 -4.53
CA PHE A 267 3.26 10.97 -3.82
C PHE A 267 3.33 12.40 -3.25
N ALA A 268 4.44 12.75 -2.59
CA ALA A 268 4.67 14.08 -2.06
C ALA A 268 4.64 15.17 -3.16
N VAL A 269 5.32 14.92 -4.30
CA VAL A 269 5.32 15.84 -5.45
C VAL A 269 3.91 16.00 -6.05
N CYS A 270 3.13 14.91 -6.11
CA CYS A 270 1.74 14.98 -6.59
C CYS A 270 0.86 15.81 -5.66
N LEU A 271 1.01 15.64 -4.33
CA LEU A 271 0.28 16.44 -3.35
C LEU A 271 0.64 17.92 -3.41
N GLN A 272 1.92 18.25 -3.57
CA GLN A 272 2.37 19.65 -3.70
C GLN A 272 1.77 20.36 -4.92
N LYS A 273 1.54 19.63 -6.00
CA LYS A 273 0.91 20.19 -7.21
C LYS A 273 -0.59 20.44 -7.04
N GLU A 274 -1.25 19.68 -6.16
CA GLU A 274 -2.68 19.81 -5.90
C GLU A 274 -3.00 20.77 -4.74
N ALA A 275 -2.05 20.97 -3.83
CA ALA A 275 -2.21 21.79 -2.64
C ALA A 275 -1.46 23.12 -2.80
N GLU A 276 -2.17 24.23 -2.68
CA GLU A 276 -1.56 25.56 -2.43
C GLU A 276 -0.97 25.66 -1.01
N ARG A 277 -0.97 24.57 -0.22
CA ARG A 277 -0.53 24.52 1.19
C ARG A 277 0.70 23.65 1.39
N PRO A 278 1.62 24.02 2.32
CA PRO A 278 2.83 23.23 2.57
C PRO A 278 2.51 21.84 3.12
N LEU A 279 3.10 20.85 2.48
CA LEU A 279 2.90 19.40 2.68
C LEU A 279 3.08 18.93 4.13
N THR A 280 3.96 19.60 4.88
CA THR A 280 4.32 19.25 6.26
C THR A 280 3.15 19.32 7.23
N VAL A 281 2.29 20.33 7.08
CA VAL A 281 1.14 20.54 7.98
C VAL A 281 0.04 19.48 7.71
N GLU A 282 -0.17 19.11 6.46
CA GLU A 282 -1.24 18.19 6.08
C GLU A 282 -0.93 16.73 6.41
N ILE A 283 0.32 16.30 6.24
CA ILE A 283 0.79 14.99 6.70
C ILE A 283 0.71 14.90 8.22
N TRP A 284 1.16 15.93 8.94
CA TRP A 284 1.14 15.95 10.40
C TRP A 284 -0.29 15.90 10.98
N THR A 285 -1.23 16.66 10.43
CA THR A 285 -2.63 16.63 10.87
C THR A 285 -3.33 15.29 10.60
N ARG A 286 -2.92 14.57 9.55
CA ARG A 286 -3.45 13.26 9.20
C ARG A 286 -2.92 12.16 10.08
N TRP A 287 -1.59 12.10 10.28
CA TRP A 287 -1.00 11.13 11.21
C TRP A 287 -1.45 11.37 12.65
N ALA A 288 -1.63 12.63 13.05
CA ALA A 288 -2.25 12.96 14.34
C ALA A 288 -3.70 12.44 14.42
N GLY A 289 -4.47 12.49 13.34
CA GLY A 289 -5.83 11.93 13.26
C GLY A 289 -5.86 10.40 13.40
N VAL A 290 -4.94 9.69 12.74
CA VAL A 290 -4.81 8.23 12.87
C VAL A 290 -4.35 7.84 14.29
N LEU A 291 -3.40 8.58 14.86
CA LEU A 291 -2.98 8.40 16.25
C LEU A 291 -4.10 8.70 17.25
N CYS A 292 -4.95 9.71 16.96
CA CYS A 292 -6.14 10.00 17.77
C CYS A 292 -7.16 8.86 17.76
N LEU A 293 -7.42 8.25 16.59
CA LEU A 293 -8.31 7.09 16.50
C LEU A 293 -7.75 5.89 17.29
N PHE A 294 -6.43 5.72 17.28
CA PHE A 294 -5.76 4.67 18.04
C PHE A 294 -5.77 4.94 19.56
N SER A 295 -5.65 6.22 19.96
CA SER A 295 -5.71 6.67 21.35
C SER A 295 -7.13 6.58 21.93
N GLU A 296 -8.14 6.91 21.14
CA GLU A 296 -9.55 6.80 21.53
C GLU A 296 -9.96 5.35 21.76
N TYR A 297 -9.37 4.41 21.01
CA TYR A 297 -9.56 2.97 21.20
C TYR A 297 -8.88 2.45 22.49
N ASN A 298 -7.75 3.03 22.89
CA ASN A 298 -6.98 2.63 24.09
C ASN A 298 -7.34 3.37 25.37
N GLY A 299 -8.30 4.31 25.35
CA GLY A 299 -8.85 4.96 26.54
C GLY A 299 -7.91 5.95 27.25
N GLU A 300 -6.90 6.51 26.56
CA GLU A 300 -6.00 7.54 27.11
C GLU A 300 -6.38 8.96 26.64
N PRO A 301 -7.15 9.73 27.44
CA PRO A 301 -7.60 11.08 27.03
C PRO A 301 -6.50 12.16 26.99
N ASP A 302 -5.38 11.95 27.70
CA ASP A 302 -4.30 12.94 27.82
C ASP A 302 -3.51 13.17 26.52
N LEU A 303 -3.44 12.17 25.64
CA LEU A 303 -2.72 12.30 24.37
C LEU A 303 -3.46 13.24 23.40
N LEU A 304 -4.80 13.22 23.43
CA LEU A 304 -5.67 14.08 22.63
C LEU A 304 -5.48 15.54 22.99
N PHE A 305 -5.33 15.87 24.29
CA PHE A 305 -5.14 17.23 24.76
C PHE A 305 -3.77 17.80 24.35
N ARG A 306 -2.71 16.98 24.42
CA ARG A 306 -1.36 17.35 23.96
C ARG A 306 -1.28 17.58 22.47
N LEU A 307 -1.94 16.74 21.66
CA LEU A 307 -2.00 16.89 20.22
C LEU A 307 -2.82 18.11 19.77
N ALA A 308 -3.89 18.45 20.51
CA ALA A 308 -4.66 19.68 20.30
C ALA A 308 -3.84 20.93 20.60
N GLN A 309 -2.99 20.94 21.63
CA GLN A 309 -2.07 22.03 21.93
C GLN A 309 -1.00 22.23 20.85
N VAL A 310 -0.42 21.13 20.32
CA VAL A 310 0.55 21.20 19.21
C VAL A 310 -0.11 21.75 17.94
N LYS A 311 -1.38 21.39 17.68
CA LYS A 311 -2.16 21.93 16.56
C LYS A 311 -2.42 23.42 16.71
N SER A 312 -2.72 23.88 17.92
CA SER A 312 -2.93 25.31 18.23
C SER A 312 -1.64 26.14 18.05
N ALA A 313 -0.50 25.60 18.47
CA ALA A 313 0.80 26.24 18.30
C ALA A 313 1.23 26.33 16.82
N ALA A 314 0.98 25.28 16.03
CA ALA A 314 1.33 25.25 14.61
C ALA A 314 0.45 26.16 13.72
N ILE A 315 -0.73 26.56 14.20
CA ILE A 315 -1.66 27.48 13.51
C ILE A 315 -1.43 28.92 13.95
N GLY A 316 -0.86 29.15 15.16
CA GLY A 316 -0.65 30.46 15.75
C GLY A 316 0.56 31.24 15.23
N ASP A 317 1.52 30.61 14.58
CA ASP A 317 2.75 31.27 14.07
C ASP A 317 2.63 31.74 12.61
N GLY A 318 1.42 31.86 12.09
CA GLY A 318 1.12 32.26 10.70
C GLY A 318 0.52 33.67 10.55
N HIS A 319 0.75 34.61 11.53
CA HIS A 319 0.37 36.00 11.40
C HIS A 319 1.56 36.92 11.54
#